data_1d2f5865018aeebaee73705eb2478b38
#
_entry.id   1d2f5865018aeebaee73705eb2478b38
#
_cell.length_a   1.000
_cell.length_b   1.000
_cell.length_c   1.000
_cell.angle_alpha   90.00
_cell.angle_beta   90.00
_cell.angle_gamma   90.00
#
_symmetry.space_group_name_H-M   'P 1'
#
loop_
_entity.id
_entity.type
_entity.pdbx_description
1 polymer ?
#
loop_
_entity_poly.entity_id
_entity_poly.type
_entity_poly.pdbx_seq_one_letter_code
_entity_poly.pdbx_strand_id
1 'polypeptide(L)'
;MKRIIIEGSKPLSGKIKIGGAKNSVVALIPASILANGQVHITNVPNISDKAALIEILKCLNVEVKCNKDTMDIDAKNMKNTIISEELSNKLRASYYFMGALLARYKHVEMYFPGGCNIGSRPIDLHLKGFEALGATVSKNDSKYIIDADKLVGANIFLDFASVGATINLMIAACMAEGTTTINNAAREAEIVNIAELLNNMGAKITGAGTEQITIEGVKELHGAQIKVIPDRIEAGTYIIMGALLGDNLEIDGMVPEYNIVLLNKLQEMGVNFKLKNHKIILNKTKNLKPTNIRTVVYPGFPTDLGQPISVLLTQANGISLFEETIWENRMGHVKYLNQMGANIEAERQHAKITGPTKLHGEVITATDLRAGAALVTAGLIAEGTTIINDAEHILRGYERIINKLSHVGANIKIEEI
;
A
#
# COMPACT_ATOMS: atom_id res chain seq x y z
N MET A 1 13.37 -18.99 -7.06
CA MET A 1 12.96 -18.36 -5.79
C MET A 1 14.06 -17.41 -5.31
N LYS A 2 13.68 -16.33 -4.59
CA LYS A 2 14.67 -15.36 -4.09
C LYS A 2 14.68 -15.39 -2.56
N ARG A 3 15.88 -15.25 -1.98
CA ARG A 3 16.04 -15.09 -0.54
C ARG A 3 16.87 -13.85 -0.21
N ILE A 4 16.59 -13.25 0.94
CA ILE A 4 17.38 -12.14 1.48
C ILE A 4 18.25 -12.68 2.60
N ILE A 5 19.53 -12.32 2.61
CA ILE A 5 20.48 -12.67 3.67
C ILE A 5 20.93 -11.37 4.33
N ILE A 6 20.86 -11.35 5.67
CA ILE A 6 21.19 -10.18 6.49
C ILE A 6 22.14 -10.61 7.60
N GLU A 7 23.29 -9.92 7.72
CA GLU A 7 24.13 -9.95 8.91
C GLU A 7 23.77 -8.72 9.76
N GLY A 8 23.18 -8.96 10.92
CA GLY A 8 22.57 -7.93 11.72
C GLY A 8 23.53 -7.09 12.57
N SER A 9 22.93 -6.27 13.44
CA SER A 9 23.58 -5.47 14.49
C SER A 9 24.56 -4.38 14.01
N LYS A 10 24.42 -3.88 12.76
CA LYS A 10 25.19 -2.74 12.25
C LYS A 10 24.38 -1.45 12.33
N PRO A 11 24.98 -0.31 12.74
CA PRO A 11 24.29 0.98 12.68
C PRO A 11 24.02 1.37 11.22
N LEU A 12 22.90 2.07 11.01
CA LEU A 12 22.52 2.61 9.72
C LEU A 12 22.80 4.12 9.71
N SER A 13 23.64 4.56 8.78
CA SER A 13 24.06 5.96 8.66
C SER A 13 23.99 6.43 7.21
N GLY A 14 23.68 7.70 7.00
CA GLY A 14 23.56 8.27 5.68
C GLY A 14 22.11 8.61 5.33
N LYS A 15 21.73 8.46 4.05
CA LYS A 15 20.46 8.98 3.53
C LYS A 15 19.69 7.92 2.75
N ILE A 16 18.41 7.75 3.07
CA ILE A 16 17.44 6.97 2.30
C ILE A 16 16.43 7.94 1.67
N LYS A 17 16.31 7.90 0.35
CA LYS A 17 15.28 8.65 -0.37
C LYS A 17 14.02 7.79 -0.53
N ILE A 18 12.87 8.35 -0.16
CA ILE A 18 11.57 7.68 -0.29
C ILE A 18 11.11 7.73 -1.76
N GLY A 19 10.63 6.60 -2.24
CA GLY A 19 10.07 6.43 -3.57
C GLY A 19 8.60 6.83 -3.67
N GLY A 20 8.03 6.68 -4.86
CA GLY A 20 6.60 6.87 -5.07
C GLY A 20 5.75 5.80 -4.38
N ALA A 21 4.56 6.21 -3.93
CA ALA A 21 3.65 5.35 -3.20
C ALA A 21 3.11 4.20 -4.06
N LYS A 22 3.41 2.96 -3.63
CA LYS A 22 2.84 1.76 -4.23
C LYS A 22 1.32 1.85 -4.32
N ASN A 23 0.66 2.22 -3.22
CA ASN A 23 -0.80 2.23 -3.13
C ASN A 23 -1.45 3.33 -4.01
N SER A 24 -0.73 4.42 -4.32
CA SER A 24 -1.17 5.38 -5.34
C SER A 24 -1.04 4.79 -6.75
N VAL A 25 0.13 4.27 -7.09
CA VAL A 25 0.43 3.80 -8.45
C VAL A 25 -0.52 2.70 -8.91
N VAL A 26 -0.88 1.75 -8.04
CA VAL A 26 -1.78 0.64 -8.39
C VAL A 26 -3.23 1.10 -8.68
N ALA A 27 -3.58 2.33 -8.35
CA ALA A 27 -4.87 2.94 -8.66
C ALA A 27 -4.79 4.03 -9.73
N LEU A 28 -3.71 4.82 -9.78
CA LEU A 28 -3.47 5.82 -10.83
C LEU A 28 -3.40 5.18 -12.22
N ILE A 29 -2.77 4.00 -12.34
CA ILE A 29 -2.67 3.27 -13.60
C ILE A 29 -4.06 2.87 -14.14
N PRO A 30 -4.95 2.20 -13.40
CA PRO A 30 -6.32 1.95 -13.83
C PRO A 30 -7.13 3.22 -14.11
N ALA A 31 -7.00 4.26 -13.30
CA ALA A 31 -7.70 5.53 -13.51
C ALA A 31 -7.30 6.19 -14.84
N SER A 32 -6.04 6.05 -15.25
CA SER A 32 -5.49 6.63 -16.48
C SER A 32 -6.19 6.16 -17.76
N ILE A 33 -6.81 4.96 -17.76
CA ILE A 33 -7.50 4.46 -18.95
C ILE A 33 -8.81 5.19 -19.26
N LEU A 34 -9.29 6.06 -18.36
CA LEU A 34 -10.44 6.91 -18.63
C LEU A 34 -10.13 8.07 -19.58
N ALA A 35 -8.85 8.43 -19.73
CA ALA A 35 -8.45 9.56 -20.54
C ALA A 35 -8.66 9.30 -22.03
N ASN A 36 -9.20 10.30 -22.73
CA ASN A 36 -9.06 10.46 -24.17
C ASN A 36 -7.78 11.28 -24.43
N GLY A 37 -6.64 10.57 -24.52
CA GLY A 37 -5.31 11.15 -24.67
C GLY A 37 -4.30 10.56 -23.67
N GLN A 38 -3.06 11.02 -23.79
CA GLN A 38 -1.94 10.47 -23.01
C GLN A 38 -1.95 10.96 -21.56
N VAL A 39 -1.77 10.06 -20.62
CA VAL A 39 -1.52 10.36 -19.20
C VAL A 39 -0.03 10.13 -18.90
N HIS A 40 0.64 11.17 -18.36
CA HIS A 40 2.04 11.12 -17.95
C HIS A 40 2.15 11.04 -16.42
N ILE A 41 2.71 9.95 -15.91
CA ILE A 41 2.90 9.70 -14.48
C ILE A 41 4.38 9.76 -14.15
N THR A 42 4.77 10.56 -13.16
CA THR A 42 6.16 10.69 -12.67
C THR A 42 6.31 10.13 -11.27
N ASN A 43 7.55 9.88 -10.83
CA ASN A 43 7.88 9.26 -9.54
C ASN A 43 7.25 7.87 -9.36
N VAL A 44 7.15 7.11 -10.45
CA VAL A 44 6.60 5.75 -10.47
C VAL A 44 7.62 4.77 -9.88
N PRO A 45 7.32 4.07 -8.77
CA PRO A 45 8.27 3.14 -8.16
C PRO A 45 8.52 1.92 -9.06
N ASN A 46 9.73 1.40 -9.02
CA ASN A 46 10.09 0.16 -9.73
C ASN A 46 9.82 -1.06 -8.85
N ILE A 47 8.58 -1.52 -8.87
CA ILE A 47 8.06 -2.65 -8.09
C ILE A 47 7.37 -3.67 -9.01
N SER A 48 7.28 -4.94 -8.59
CA SER A 48 6.69 -5.98 -9.43
C SER A 48 5.18 -5.81 -9.66
N ASP A 49 4.46 -5.17 -8.74
CA ASP A 49 3.03 -4.87 -8.93
C ASP A 49 2.81 -3.93 -10.13
N LYS A 50 3.74 -2.98 -10.41
CA LYS A 50 3.72 -2.16 -11.63
C LYS A 50 3.83 -3.02 -12.90
N ALA A 51 4.71 -4.01 -12.91
CA ALA A 51 4.89 -4.89 -14.06
C ALA A 51 3.60 -5.68 -14.37
N ALA A 52 2.92 -6.21 -13.35
CA ALA A 52 1.63 -6.89 -13.52
C ALA A 52 0.55 -5.96 -14.10
N LEU A 53 0.48 -4.71 -13.66
CA LEU A 53 -0.46 -3.72 -14.21
C LEU A 53 -0.16 -3.39 -15.68
N ILE A 54 1.11 -3.31 -16.07
CA ILE A 54 1.50 -3.12 -17.47
C ILE A 54 1.05 -4.29 -18.34
N GLU A 55 1.13 -5.53 -17.84
CA GLU A 55 0.62 -6.71 -18.54
C GLU A 55 -0.90 -6.61 -18.74
N ILE A 56 -1.65 -6.15 -17.73
CA ILE A 56 -3.10 -5.92 -17.85
C ILE A 56 -3.38 -4.84 -18.89
N LEU A 57 -2.67 -3.71 -18.87
CA LEU A 57 -2.84 -2.64 -19.85
C LEU A 57 -2.59 -3.14 -21.29
N LYS A 58 -1.56 -3.95 -21.49
CA LYS A 58 -1.28 -4.59 -22.79
C LYS A 58 -2.39 -5.54 -23.23
N CYS A 59 -2.95 -6.34 -22.31
CA CYS A 59 -4.11 -7.19 -22.57
C CYS A 59 -5.32 -6.38 -23.05
N LEU A 60 -5.50 -5.17 -22.51
CA LEU A 60 -6.54 -4.22 -22.92
C LEU A 60 -6.18 -3.40 -24.18
N ASN A 61 -5.06 -3.69 -24.85
CA ASN A 61 -4.54 -2.94 -26.01
C ASN A 61 -4.26 -1.46 -25.72
N VAL A 62 -3.78 -1.16 -24.52
CA VAL A 62 -3.34 0.18 -24.09
C VAL A 62 -1.85 0.34 -24.37
N GLU A 63 -1.45 1.45 -24.97
CA GLU A 63 -0.04 1.76 -25.19
C GLU A 63 0.61 2.26 -23.91
N VAL A 64 1.77 1.67 -23.54
CA VAL A 64 2.52 2.03 -22.34
C VAL A 64 3.97 2.22 -22.68
N LYS A 65 4.53 3.37 -22.29
CA LYS A 65 5.97 3.66 -22.37
C LYS A 65 6.50 3.95 -20.99
N CYS A 66 7.56 3.25 -20.58
CA CYS A 66 8.23 3.44 -19.29
C CYS A 66 9.64 3.94 -19.50
N ASN A 67 10.03 4.99 -18.76
CA ASN A 67 11.40 5.50 -18.73
C ASN A 67 11.80 5.82 -17.29
N LYS A 68 12.70 4.99 -16.71
CA LYS A 68 13.13 5.10 -15.30
C LYS A 68 11.92 5.11 -14.35
N ASP A 69 11.63 6.26 -13.76
CA ASP A 69 10.56 6.53 -12.82
C ASP A 69 9.36 7.27 -13.44
N THR A 70 9.23 7.23 -14.77
CA THR A 70 8.09 7.81 -15.49
C THR A 70 7.35 6.74 -16.29
N MET A 71 6.06 6.99 -16.52
CA MET A 71 5.18 6.13 -17.31
C MET A 71 4.21 6.99 -18.12
N ASP A 72 4.15 6.73 -19.42
CA ASP A 72 3.15 7.27 -20.34
C ASP A 72 2.14 6.21 -20.69
N ILE A 73 0.85 6.51 -20.52
CA ILE A 73 -0.28 5.62 -20.79
C ILE A 73 -1.19 6.29 -21.81
N ASP A 74 -1.43 5.63 -22.94
CA ASP A 74 -2.38 6.07 -23.97
C ASP A 74 -3.41 4.98 -24.23
N ALA A 75 -4.66 5.24 -23.81
CA ALA A 75 -5.78 4.33 -23.93
C ALA A 75 -6.66 4.58 -25.16
N LYS A 76 -6.20 5.37 -26.15
CA LYS A 76 -6.96 5.72 -27.37
C LYS A 76 -7.44 4.49 -28.13
N ASN A 77 -6.58 3.47 -28.25
CA ASN A 77 -6.85 2.25 -29.00
C ASN A 77 -7.29 1.07 -28.11
N MET A 78 -7.67 1.36 -26.86
CA MET A 78 -8.08 0.36 -25.89
C MET A 78 -9.30 -0.44 -26.34
N LYS A 79 -9.32 -1.74 -25.99
CA LYS A 79 -10.42 -2.65 -26.24
C LYS A 79 -10.97 -3.19 -24.91
N ASN A 80 -12.28 -3.38 -24.83
CA ASN A 80 -12.91 -4.06 -23.71
C ASN A 80 -12.69 -5.57 -23.82
N THR A 81 -11.54 -6.03 -23.35
CA THR A 81 -11.14 -7.44 -23.34
C THR A 81 -11.18 -7.96 -21.91
N ILE A 82 -11.63 -9.20 -21.73
CA ILE A 82 -11.62 -9.84 -20.42
C ILE A 82 -10.17 -9.98 -19.94
N ILE A 83 -9.88 -9.47 -18.75
CA ILE A 83 -8.59 -9.67 -18.09
C ILE A 83 -8.49 -11.14 -17.69
N SER A 84 -7.44 -11.84 -18.14
CA SER A 84 -7.30 -13.27 -17.88
C SER A 84 -7.26 -13.59 -16.37
N GLU A 85 -7.66 -14.82 -16.04
CA GLU A 85 -7.63 -15.29 -14.64
C GLU A 85 -6.22 -15.21 -14.05
N GLU A 86 -5.21 -15.60 -14.83
CA GLU A 86 -3.81 -15.49 -14.42
C GLU A 86 -3.43 -14.05 -14.02
N LEU A 87 -3.76 -13.06 -14.84
CA LEU A 87 -3.47 -11.65 -14.58
C LEU A 87 -4.28 -11.11 -13.39
N SER A 88 -5.55 -11.52 -13.25
CA SER A 88 -6.40 -11.13 -12.12
C SER A 88 -5.87 -11.68 -10.80
N ASN A 89 -5.30 -12.90 -10.81
CA ASN A 89 -4.73 -13.56 -9.65
C ASN A 89 -3.34 -13.05 -9.28
N LYS A 90 -2.53 -12.58 -10.24
CA LYS A 90 -1.20 -12.02 -9.97
C LYS A 90 -1.24 -10.80 -9.04
N LEU A 91 -2.27 -9.98 -9.16
CA LEU A 91 -2.37 -8.73 -8.43
C LEU A 91 -3.81 -8.46 -7.99
N ARG A 92 -4.04 -8.41 -6.67
CA ARG A 92 -5.36 -8.08 -6.16
C ARG A 92 -5.87 -6.71 -6.65
N ALA A 93 -4.99 -5.70 -6.77
CA ALA A 93 -5.35 -4.37 -7.25
C ALA A 93 -5.89 -4.34 -8.69
N SER A 94 -5.90 -5.49 -9.41
CA SER A 94 -6.60 -5.65 -10.70
C SER A 94 -8.07 -5.22 -10.62
N TYR A 95 -8.71 -5.35 -9.45
CA TYR A 95 -10.10 -4.92 -9.26
C TYR A 95 -10.34 -3.41 -9.49
N TYR A 96 -9.31 -2.56 -9.45
CA TYR A 96 -9.48 -1.15 -9.78
C TYR A 96 -9.84 -0.90 -11.25
N PHE A 97 -9.54 -1.86 -12.13
CA PHE A 97 -10.00 -1.82 -13.50
C PHE A 97 -11.53 -1.99 -13.62
N MET A 98 -12.22 -2.58 -12.62
CA MET A 98 -13.69 -2.70 -12.67
C MET A 98 -14.36 -1.33 -12.81
N GLY A 99 -14.02 -0.37 -11.93
CA GLY A 99 -14.58 0.99 -11.99
C GLY A 99 -14.25 1.71 -13.29
N ALA A 100 -13.02 1.56 -13.76
CA ALA A 100 -12.57 2.22 -14.99
C ALA A 100 -13.22 1.62 -16.25
N LEU A 101 -13.30 0.29 -16.36
CA LEU A 101 -13.95 -0.39 -17.48
C LEU A 101 -15.47 -0.14 -17.48
N LEU A 102 -16.11 -0.20 -16.29
CA LEU A 102 -17.53 0.10 -16.15
C LEU A 102 -17.84 1.55 -16.55
N ALA A 103 -17.04 2.51 -16.14
CA ALA A 103 -17.20 3.91 -16.54
C ALA A 103 -17.12 4.08 -18.06
N ARG A 104 -16.14 3.43 -18.70
CA ARG A 104 -15.84 3.61 -20.12
C ARG A 104 -16.76 2.81 -21.05
N TYR A 105 -17.04 1.54 -20.69
CA TYR A 105 -17.73 0.60 -21.58
C TYR A 105 -19.12 0.18 -21.10
N LYS A 106 -19.50 0.54 -19.87
CA LYS A 106 -20.77 0.10 -19.24
C LYS A 106 -20.90 -1.40 -19.07
N HIS A 107 -19.79 -2.12 -19.32
CA HIS A 107 -19.69 -3.58 -19.22
C HIS A 107 -18.30 -3.96 -18.72
N VAL A 108 -18.22 -4.84 -17.75
CA VAL A 108 -16.98 -5.47 -17.31
C VAL A 108 -17.21 -6.92 -16.89
N GLU A 109 -16.36 -7.82 -17.39
CA GLU A 109 -16.19 -9.16 -16.85
C GLU A 109 -14.79 -9.27 -16.22
N MET A 110 -14.72 -9.73 -14.98
CA MET A 110 -13.45 -9.89 -14.28
C MET A 110 -13.45 -11.13 -13.41
N TYR A 111 -12.38 -11.92 -13.49
CA TYR A 111 -12.16 -13.04 -12.59
C TYR A 111 -11.99 -12.56 -11.15
N PHE A 112 -12.33 -13.42 -10.18
CA PHE A 112 -12.17 -13.09 -8.78
C PHE A 112 -10.71 -12.70 -8.50
N PRO A 113 -10.46 -11.54 -7.89
CA PRO A 113 -9.10 -11.06 -7.69
C PRO A 113 -8.36 -11.92 -6.67
N GLY A 114 -7.18 -12.37 -7.00
CA GLY A 114 -6.26 -13.06 -6.09
C GLY A 114 -5.66 -12.11 -5.03
N GLY A 115 -4.64 -12.55 -4.32
CA GLY A 115 -3.89 -11.73 -3.39
C GLY A 115 -3.34 -12.45 -2.17
N CYS A 116 -2.69 -11.70 -1.27
CA CYS A 116 -2.12 -12.23 -0.04
C CYS A 116 -3.20 -12.71 0.94
N ASN A 117 -2.91 -13.79 1.67
CA ASN A 117 -3.83 -14.42 2.62
C ASN A 117 -3.81 -13.69 4.00
N ILE A 118 -4.20 -12.40 4.02
CA ILE A 118 -4.27 -11.57 5.22
C ILE A 118 -5.70 -11.41 5.78
N GLY A 119 -6.68 -12.06 5.14
CA GLY A 119 -8.11 -12.00 5.50
C GLY A 119 -9.00 -12.19 4.28
N SER A 120 -10.31 -12.26 4.47
CA SER A 120 -11.31 -12.51 3.43
C SER A 120 -11.35 -11.42 2.37
N ARG A 121 -11.16 -10.16 2.76
CA ARG A 121 -11.10 -8.98 1.87
C ARG A 121 -12.20 -8.94 0.81
N PRO A 122 -13.48 -9.00 1.18
CA PRO A 122 -14.59 -9.01 0.23
C PRO A 122 -14.61 -7.72 -0.60
N ILE A 123 -15.22 -7.78 -1.80
CA ILE A 123 -15.43 -6.60 -2.66
C ILE A 123 -16.90 -6.19 -2.72
N ASP A 124 -17.69 -6.62 -1.75
CA ASP A 124 -19.12 -6.36 -1.63
C ASP A 124 -19.45 -4.86 -1.65
N LEU A 125 -18.65 -4.03 -0.96
CA LEU A 125 -18.82 -2.56 -0.96
C LEU A 125 -18.60 -1.95 -2.35
N HIS A 126 -17.70 -2.52 -3.16
CA HIS A 126 -17.52 -2.09 -4.55
C HIS A 126 -18.78 -2.41 -5.37
N LEU A 127 -19.27 -3.66 -5.26
CA LEU A 127 -20.41 -4.14 -6.02
C LEU A 127 -21.68 -3.39 -5.65
N LYS A 128 -21.98 -3.24 -4.35
CA LYS A 128 -23.10 -2.41 -3.86
C LYS A 128 -23.02 -0.97 -4.38
N GLY A 129 -21.84 -0.39 -4.42
CA GLY A 129 -21.66 0.96 -4.94
C GLY A 129 -21.88 1.05 -6.44
N PHE A 130 -21.48 0.04 -7.24
CA PHE A 130 -21.80 -0.01 -8.67
C PHE A 130 -23.30 -0.20 -8.91
N GLU A 131 -23.99 -1.03 -8.11
CA GLU A 131 -25.44 -1.16 -8.15
C GLU A 131 -26.15 0.16 -7.83
N ALA A 132 -25.64 0.91 -6.84
CA ALA A 132 -26.17 2.23 -6.52
C ALA A 132 -26.01 3.24 -7.68
N LEU A 133 -24.94 3.11 -8.48
CA LEU A 133 -24.73 3.88 -9.71
C LEU A 133 -25.58 3.39 -10.90
N GLY A 134 -26.45 2.37 -10.71
CA GLY A 134 -27.36 1.85 -11.71
C GLY A 134 -26.84 0.66 -12.50
N ALA A 135 -25.74 0.04 -12.09
CA ALA A 135 -25.28 -1.20 -12.71
C ALA A 135 -25.99 -2.43 -12.16
N THR A 136 -26.08 -3.46 -12.96
CA THR A 136 -26.52 -4.81 -12.57
C THR A 136 -25.30 -5.67 -12.34
N VAL A 137 -25.19 -6.29 -11.18
CA VAL A 137 -24.08 -7.17 -10.81
C VAL A 137 -24.58 -8.61 -10.81
N SER A 138 -23.90 -9.46 -11.57
CA SER A 138 -24.06 -10.90 -11.53
C SER A 138 -22.70 -11.58 -11.33
N LYS A 139 -22.72 -12.82 -10.89
CA LYS A 139 -21.51 -13.63 -10.71
C LYS A 139 -21.76 -15.06 -11.16
N ASN A 140 -20.76 -15.67 -11.72
CA ASN A 140 -20.68 -17.12 -11.92
C ASN A 140 -19.58 -17.71 -11.00
N ASP A 141 -19.21 -18.97 -11.24
CA ASP A 141 -18.24 -19.69 -10.37
C ASP A 141 -16.85 -19.04 -10.31
N SER A 142 -16.47 -18.20 -11.26
CA SER A 142 -15.12 -17.64 -11.36
C SER A 142 -15.04 -16.14 -11.62
N LYS A 143 -16.15 -15.51 -12.02
CA LYS A 143 -16.16 -14.10 -12.47
C LYS A 143 -17.28 -13.28 -11.87
N TYR A 144 -17.04 -11.98 -11.75
CA TYR A 144 -18.06 -10.94 -11.69
C TYR A 144 -18.36 -10.44 -13.10
N ILE A 145 -19.64 -10.20 -13.39
CA ILE A 145 -20.16 -9.59 -14.60
C ILE A 145 -20.99 -8.39 -14.17
N ILE A 146 -20.63 -7.20 -14.63
CA ILE A 146 -21.23 -5.94 -14.21
C ILE A 146 -21.64 -5.18 -15.48
N ASP A 147 -22.93 -4.92 -15.61
CA ASP A 147 -23.54 -4.27 -16.77
C ASP A 147 -24.30 -3.02 -16.37
N ALA A 148 -24.33 -2.01 -17.21
CA ALA A 148 -25.15 -0.84 -17.05
C ALA A 148 -25.56 -0.28 -18.42
N ASP A 149 -26.81 0.10 -18.59
CA ASP A 149 -27.22 0.91 -19.75
C ASP A 149 -26.57 2.30 -19.67
N LYS A 150 -26.59 2.88 -18.48
CA LYS A 150 -25.93 4.11 -18.10
C LYS A 150 -25.58 4.11 -16.62
N LEU A 151 -24.58 4.88 -16.23
CA LEU A 151 -24.29 5.16 -14.83
C LEU A 151 -24.93 6.47 -14.45
N VAL A 152 -25.60 6.50 -13.30
CA VAL A 152 -26.30 7.66 -12.75
C VAL A 152 -25.76 7.98 -11.36
N GLY A 153 -25.54 9.25 -11.09
CA GLY A 153 -25.04 9.71 -9.79
C GLY A 153 -25.96 9.32 -8.65
N ALA A 154 -25.36 8.94 -7.53
CA ALA A 154 -26.06 8.40 -6.37
C ALA A 154 -25.46 8.88 -5.05
N ASN A 155 -26.25 8.79 -3.98
CA ASN A 155 -25.76 8.98 -2.62
C ASN A 155 -25.39 7.60 -2.05
N ILE A 156 -24.08 7.35 -1.89
CA ILE A 156 -23.51 6.06 -1.49
C ILE A 156 -22.95 6.20 -0.07
N PHE A 157 -23.34 5.33 0.83
CA PHE A 157 -22.75 5.20 2.16
C PHE A 157 -21.94 3.90 2.24
N LEU A 158 -20.68 4.01 2.63
CA LEU A 158 -19.80 2.86 2.84
C LEU A 158 -19.90 2.42 4.32
N ASP A 159 -20.35 1.19 4.57
CA ASP A 159 -20.46 0.63 5.94
C ASP A 159 -19.07 0.59 6.63
N PHE A 160 -18.00 0.60 5.85
CA PHE A 160 -16.61 0.69 6.29
C PHE A 160 -15.83 1.62 5.36
N ALA A 161 -14.94 2.47 5.90
CA ALA A 161 -14.11 3.38 5.11
C ALA A 161 -13.06 2.59 4.28
N SER A 162 -13.55 1.92 3.24
CA SER A 162 -12.76 1.06 2.36
C SER A 162 -12.00 1.87 1.33
N VAL A 163 -10.66 1.81 1.36
CA VAL A 163 -9.80 2.43 0.35
C VAL A 163 -10.16 1.94 -1.06
N GLY A 164 -10.31 0.61 -1.19
CA GLY A 164 -10.61 -0.02 -2.47
C GLY A 164 -11.94 0.43 -3.05
N ALA A 165 -13.01 0.40 -2.25
CA ALA A 165 -14.35 0.81 -2.68
C ALA A 165 -14.37 2.30 -3.02
N THR A 166 -13.81 3.17 -2.16
CA THR A 166 -13.72 4.62 -2.40
C THR A 166 -13.07 4.93 -3.75
N ILE A 167 -11.92 4.30 -4.06
CA ILE A 167 -11.20 4.51 -5.32
C ILE A 167 -12.04 4.04 -6.51
N ASN A 168 -12.55 2.82 -6.46
CA ASN A 168 -13.31 2.25 -7.57
C ASN A 168 -14.58 3.03 -7.89
N LEU A 169 -15.30 3.45 -6.84
CA LEU A 169 -16.52 4.24 -6.99
C LEU A 169 -16.22 5.66 -7.48
N MET A 170 -15.14 6.27 -6.98
CA MET A 170 -14.68 7.57 -7.46
C MET A 170 -14.34 7.54 -8.96
N ILE A 171 -13.62 6.51 -9.42
CA ILE A 171 -13.28 6.30 -10.83
C ILE A 171 -14.56 6.11 -11.66
N ALA A 172 -15.49 5.24 -11.22
CA ALA A 172 -16.72 4.97 -11.95
C ALA A 172 -17.64 6.19 -12.02
N ALA A 173 -17.76 6.95 -10.92
CA ALA A 173 -18.64 8.10 -10.81
C ALA A 173 -18.20 9.31 -11.67
N CYS A 174 -16.92 9.39 -12.07
CA CYS A 174 -16.44 10.46 -12.94
C CYS A 174 -17.20 10.55 -14.27
N MET A 175 -17.75 9.46 -14.75
CA MET A 175 -18.50 9.41 -16.01
C MET A 175 -19.99 9.00 -15.81
N ALA A 176 -20.52 9.12 -14.60
CA ALA A 176 -21.94 8.93 -14.31
C ALA A 176 -22.73 10.22 -14.59
N GLU A 177 -23.98 10.11 -15.02
CA GLU A 177 -24.86 11.26 -15.23
C GLU A 177 -25.28 11.87 -13.88
N GLY A 178 -25.05 13.16 -13.66
CA GLY A 178 -25.43 13.86 -12.42
C GLY A 178 -24.32 13.84 -11.36
N THR A 179 -24.73 13.86 -10.10
CA THR A 179 -23.80 13.98 -8.96
C THR A 179 -23.80 12.73 -8.10
N THR A 180 -22.62 12.23 -7.78
CA THR A 180 -22.40 11.14 -6.82
C THR A 180 -21.81 11.70 -5.53
N THR A 181 -22.33 11.26 -4.38
CA THR A 181 -21.74 11.54 -3.07
C THR A 181 -21.35 10.22 -2.42
N ILE A 182 -20.09 10.07 -2.05
CA ILE A 182 -19.58 8.93 -1.30
C ILE A 182 -19.37 9.36 0.14
N ASN A 183 -20.17 8.81 1.07
CA ASN A 183 -20.10 9.08 2.49
C ASN A 183 -19.35 7.96 3.20
N ASN A 184 -18.71 8.27 4.33
CA ASN A 184 -17.76 7.42 5.03
C ASN A 184 -16.64 6.94 4.10
N ALA A 185 -16.17 7.82 3.23
CA ALA A 185 -15.08 7.56 2.29
C ALA A 185 -13.74 7.37 3.02
N ALA A 186 -12.85 6.59 2.42
CA ALA A 186 -11.46 6.50 2.86
C ALA A 186 -10.75 7.86 2.64
N ARG A 187 -9.79 8.19 3.53
CA ARG A 187 -9.20 9.53 3.62
C ARG A 187 -7.69 9.55 3.37
N GLU A 188 -7.10 8.42 3.03
CA GLU A 188 -5.67 8.26 2.77
C GLU A 188 -5.15 9.26 1.72
N ALA A 189 -3.91 9.67 1.86
CA ALA A 189 -3.25 10.57 0.91
C ALA A 189 -3.28 10.04 -0.53
N GLU A 190 -3.33 8.73 -0.70
CA GLU A 190 -3.47 8.04 -1.97
C GLU A 190 -4.82 8.36 -2.64
N ILE A 191 -5.90 8.50 -1.86
CA ILE A 191 -7.23 8.92 -2.37
C ILE A 191 -7.15 10.33 -2.96
N VAL A 192 -6.47 11.24 -2.26
CA VAL A 192 -6.26 12.62 -2.72
C VAL A 192 -5.46 12.64 -4.03
N ASN A 193 -4.40 11.84 -4.11
CA ASN A 193 -3.55 11.77 -5.31
C ASN A 193 -4.30 11.25 -6.55
N ILE A 194 -5.23 10.30 -6.36
CA ILE A 194 -6.06 9.78 -7.45
C ILE A 194 -7.11 10.81 -7.86
N ALA A 195 -7.75 11.48 -6.90
CA ALA A 195 -8.68 12.57 -7.19
C ALA A 195 -7.99 13.73 -7.94
N GLU A 196 -6.73 14.03 -7.59
CA GLU A 196 -5.90 15.01 -8.29
C GLU A 196 -5.67 14.61 -9.76
N LEU A 197 -5.29 13.35 -10.03
CA LEU A 197 -5.18 12.88 -11.42
C LEU A 197 -6.51 13.03 -12.16
N LEU A 198 -7.61 12.54 -11.61
CA LEU A 198 -8.92 12.61 -12.26
C LEU A 198 -9.36 14.06 -12.52
N ASN A 199 -9.13 14.96 -11.57
CA ASN A 199 -9.39 16.39 -11.75
C ASN A 199 -8.49 17.02 -12.82
N ASN A 200 -7.20 16.64 -12.87
CA ASN A 200 -6.30 17.07 -13.93
C ASN A 200 -6.74 16.54 -15.31
N MET A 201 -7.46 15.43 -15.35
CA MET A 201 -8.08 14.89 -16.56
C MET A 201 -9.41 15.59 -16.92
N GLY A 202 -9.92 16.48 -16.08
CA GLY A 202 -11.16 17.23 -16.29
C GLY A 202 -12.36 16.74 -15.48
N ALA A 203 -12.19 15.80 -14.55
CA ALA A 203 -13.23 15.44 -13.60
C ALA A 203 -13.52 16.59 -12.62
N LYS A 204 -14.63 16.48 -11.90
CA LYS A 204 -15.06 17.46 -10.91
C LYS A 204 -15.26 16.77 -9.56
N ILE A 205 -14.16 16.53 -8.86
CA ILE A 205 -14.13 15.85 -7.57
C ILE A 205 -13.76 16.85 -6.48
N THR A 206 -14.56 16.87 -5.41
CA THR A 206 -14.30 17.65 -4.19
C THR A 206 -14.38 16.76 -2.95
N GLY A 207 -13.77 17.18 -1.85
CA GLY A 207 -13.83 16.47 -0.58
C GLY A 207 -12.89 15.26 -0.47
N ALA A 208 -12.04 14.96 -1.46
CA ALA A 208 -11.04 13.89 -1.33
C ALA A 208 -10.12 14.15 -0.13
N GLY A 209 -9.88 13.11 0.70
CA GLY A 209 -9.17 13.23 1.97
C GLY A 209 -10.08 13.57 3.16
N THR A 210 -11.37 13.77 2.95
CA THR A 210 -12.39 13.89 4.00
C THR A 210 -13.30 12.66 4.02
N GLU A 211 -14.24 12.61 4.94
CA GLU A 211 -15.22 11.53 5.04
C GLU A 211 -16.31 11.55 3.96
N GLN A 212 -16.41 12.65 3.22
CA GLN A 212 -17.39 12.81 2.15
C GLN A 212 -16.70 13.30 0.86
N ILE A 213 -16.89 12.54 -0.22
CA ILE A 213 -16.40 12.90 -1.56
C ILE A 213 -17.60 13.15 -2.46
N THR A 214 -17.59 14.29 -3.15
CA THR A 214 -18.62 14.65 -4.14
C THR A 214 -18.01 14.67 -5.53
N ILE A 215 -18.66 14.01 -6.50
CA ILE A 215 -18.23 13.89 -7.88
C ILE A 215 -19.37 14.33 -8.79
N GLU A 216 -19.17 15.37 -9.59
CA GLU A 216 -20.04 15.68 -10.73
C GLU A 216 -19.53 14.93 -11.94
N GLY A 217 -20.35 14.09 -12.52
CA GLY A 217 -19.98 13.31 -13.70
C GLY A 217 -19.77 14.19 -14.93
N VAL A 218 -18.83 13.78 -15.77
CA VAL A 218 -18.47 14.46 -17.00
C VAL A 218 -18.59 13.51 -18.19
N LYS A 219 -18.77 14.07 -19.39
CA LYS A 219 -18.92 13.27 -20.62
C LYS A 219 -17.59 12.69 -21.11
N GLU A 220 -16.48 13.39 -20.84
CA GLU A 220 -15.16 13.06 -21.36
C GLU A 220 -14.07 13.50 -20.38
N LEU A 221 -12.99 12.73 -20.34
CA LEU A 221 -11.76 13.01 -19.61
C LEU A 221 -10.60 13.04 -20.59
N HIS A 222 -9.71 14.03 -20.46
CA HIS A 222 -8.59 14.24 -21.37
C HIS A 222 -7.25 13.78 -20.78
N GLY A 223 -6.19 13.78 -21.60
CA GLY A 223 -4.83 13.48 -21.14
C GLY A 223 -4.36 14.47 -20.05
N ALA A 224 -3.52 13.99 -19.13
CA ALA A 224 -3.07 14.78 -17.99
C ALA A 224 -1.68 14.35 -17.49
N GLN A 225 -1.15 15.09 -16.53
CA GLN A 225 0.08 14.75 -15.82
C GLN A 225 -0.20 14.63 -14.33
N ILE A 226 0.51 13.68 -13.68
CA ILE A 226 0.46 13.51 -12.23
C ILE A 226 1.81 13.04 -11.70
N LYS A 227 2.13 13.47 -10.49
CA LYS A 227 3.26 12.92 -9.72
C LYS A 227 2.74 11.98 -8.66
N VAL A 228 3.27 10.76 -8.60
CA VAL A 228 2.99 9.84 -7.49
C VAL A 228 3.54 10.45 -6.21
N ILE A 229 2.70 10.51 -5.17
CA ILE A 229 3.11 11.00 -3.84
C ILE A 229 4.16 10.09 -3.21
N PRO A 230 4.97 10.57 -2.26
CA PRO A 230 5.91 9.72 -1.51
C PRO A 230 5.19 8.60 -0.74
N ASP A 231 5.79 7.41 -0.71
CA ASP A 231 5.20 6.26 0.00
C ASP A 231 5.34 6.41 1.51
N ARG A 232 4.20 6.67 2.18
CA ARG A 232 4.14 6.83 3.64
C ARG A 232 4.44 5.54 4.41
N ILE A 233 4.17 4.38 3.81
CA ILE A 233 4.43 3.08 4.45
C ILE A 233 5.89 2.70 4.30
N GLU A 234 6.51 2.95 3.15
CA GLU A 234 7.96 2.84 2.98
C GLU A 234 8.69 3.75 3.97
N ALA A 235 8.28 5.03 4.04
CA ALA A 235 8.84 6.00 4.98
C ALA A 235 8.71 5.52 6.43
N GLY A 236 7.51 5.10 6.84
CA GLY A 236 7.25 4.59 8.19
C GLY A 236 8.11 3.37 8.54
N THR A 237 8.32 2.47 7.59
CA THR A 237 9.17 1.29 7.78
C THR A 237 10.63 1.69 8.01
N TYR A 238 11.21 2.58 7.21
CA TYR A 238 12.57 3.06 7.43
C TYR A 238 12.72 3.94 8.67
N ILE A 239 11.68 4.67 9.06
CA ILE A 239 11.64 5.42 10.34
C ILE A 239 11.74 4.44 11.52
N ILE A 240 11.01 3.32 11.48
CA ILE A 240 11.09 2.27 12.50
C ILE A 240 12.50 1.66 12.55
N MET A 241 13.10 1.32 11.39
CA MET A 241 14.48 0.84 11.32
C MET A 241 15.46 1.87 11.88
N GLY A 242 15.27 3.15 11.58
CA GLY A 242 16.10 4.24 12.10
C GLY A 242 15.99 4.44 13.62
N ALA A 243 14.82 4.22 14.21
CA ALA A 243 14.63 4.25 15.66
C ALA A 243 15.44 3.14 16.37
N LEU A 244 15.63 2.00 15.70
CA LEU A 244 16.36 0.84 16.20
C LEU A 244 17.87 0.91 15.97
N LEU A 245 18.30 1.42 14.80
CA LEU A 245 19.69 1.29 14.34
C LEU A 245 20.30 2.60 13.82
N GLY A 246 19.55 3.70 13.77
CA GLY A 246 20.01 4.94 13.18
C GLY A 246 21.26 5.50 13.91
N ASP A 247 22.20 5.95 13.10
CA ASP A 247 23.34 6.77 13.49
C ASP A 247 23.36 7.97 12.56
N ASN A 248 22.58 9.00 12.91
CA ASN A 248 22.32 10.14 12.05
C ASN A 248 21.69 9.75 10.68
N LEU A 249 20.80 8.74 10.70
CA LEU A 249 20.10 8.27 9.51
C LEU A 249 19.07 9.28 9.04
N GLU A 250 19.19 9.77 7.82
CA GLU A 250 18.25 10.69 7.18
C GLU A 250 17.26 9.91 6.28
N ILE A 251 15.96 10.04 6.54
CA ILE A 251 14.89 9.59 5.65
C ILE A 251 14.37 10.83 4.92
N ASP A 252 14.64 10.94 3.63
CA ASP A 252 14.39 12.12 2.81
C ASP A 252 13.23 11.91 1.82
N GLY A 253 12.49 13.00 1.56
CA GLY A 253 11.34 12.99 0.65
C GLY A 253 10.05 12.42 1.28
N MET A 254 10.01 12.25 2.61
CA MET A 254 8.78 11.89 3.32
C MET A 254 7.89 13.11 3.57
N VAL A 255 6.61 12.88 3.78
CA VAL A 255 5.63 13.91 4.20
C VAL A 255 5.25 13.60 5.65
N PRO A 256 5.65 14.43 6.63
CA PRO A 256 5.41 14.17 8.05
C PRO A 256 3.94 13.96 8.37
N GLU A 257 3.05 14.72 7.75
CA GLU A 257 1.60 14.68 7.96
C GLU A 257 1.00 13.32 7.63
N TYR A 258 1.57 12.58 6.66
CA TYR A 258 1.12 11.24 6.30
C TYR A 258 1.49 10.18 7.34
N ASN A 259 2.46 10.49 8.22
CA ASN A 259 2.98 9.60 9.25
C ASN A 259 2.77 10.12 10.68
N ILE A 260 1.89 11.12 10.87
CA ILE A 260 1.74 11.82 12.15
C ILE A 260 1.47 10.88 13.33
N VAL A 261 0.66 9.84 13.12
CA VAL A 261 0.32 8.87 14.18
C VAL A 261 1.53 8.01 14.56
N LEU A 262 2.33 7.58 13.58
CA LEU A 262 3.59 6.88 13.84
C LEU A 262 4.56 7.78 14.62
N LEU A 263 4.74 9.02 14.17
CA LEU A 263 5.64 9.98 14.83
C LEU A 263 5.24 10.26 16.27
N ASN A 264 3.94 10.38 16.56
CA ASN A 264 3.42 10.52 17.91
C ASN A 264 3.74 9.28 18.78
N LYS A 265 3.53 8.08 18.24
CA LYS A 265 3.88 6.82 18.95
C LYS A 265 5.37 6.72 19.21
N LEU A 266 6.21 7.13 18.29
CA LEU A 266 7.67 7.19 18.50
C LEU A 266 8.06 8.20 19.60
N GLN A 267 7.38 9.34 19.69
CA GLN A 267 7.57 10.29 20.80
C GLN A 267 7.17 9.69 22.16
N GLU A 268 6.01 8.99 22.23
CA GLU A 268 5.58 8.26 23.43
C GLU A 268 6.65 7.27 23.87
N MET A 269 7.25 6.55 22.92
CA MET A 269 8.33 5.58 23.16
C MET A 269 9.68 6.24 23.51
N GLY A 270 9.79 7.57 23.40
CA GLY A 270 11.01 8.31 23.66
C GLY A 270 12.07 8.22 22.56
N VAL A 271 11.65 7.94 21.32
CA VAL A 271 12.56 7.86 20.17
C VAL A 271 13.22 9.22 19.88
N ASN A 272 14.52 9.21 19.68
CA ASN A 272 15.30 10.41 19.37
C ASN A 272 15.30 10.68 17.87
N PHE A 273 14.52 11.66 17.43
CA PHE A 273 14.48 12.11 16.04
C PHE A 273 14.35 13.63 15.90
N LYS A 274 14.72 14.14 14.74
CA LYS A 274 14.56 15.55 14.35
C LYS A 274 13.84 15.64 13.01
N LEU A 275 12.73 16.40 12.97
CA LEU A 275 12.03 16.71 11.73
C LEU A 275 12.60 18.00 11.11
N LYS A 276 12.77 17.97 9.77
CA LYS A 276 13.16 19.14 8.97
C LYS A 276 12.43 19.09 7.62
N ASN A 277 11.42 19.93 7.42
CA ASN A 277 10.63 19.95 6.18
C ASN A 277 10.15 18.53 5.78
N HIS A 278 10.64 18.01 4.65
CA HIS A 278 10.27 16.70 4.10
C HIS A 278 11.25 15.59 4.49
N LYS A 279 11.93 15.68 5.62
CA LYS A 279 12.87 14.68 6.10
C LYS A 279 12.86 14.51 7.60
N ILE A 280 13.25 13.32 8.04
CA ILE A 280 13.47 12.98 9.44
C ILE A 280 14.89 12.44 9.61
N ILE A 281 15.56 12.85 10.69
CA ILE A 281 16.88 12.36 11.08
C ILE A 281 16.70 11.55 12.36
N LEU A 282 17.18 10.33 12.37
CA LEU A 282 17.00 9.37 13.45
C LEU A 282 18.34 8.92 14.03
N ASN A 283 18.34 8.79 15.34
CA ASN A 283 19.43 8.15 16.08
C ASN A 283 18.84 7.01 16.93
N LYS A 284 19.61 5.92 17.07
CA LYS A 284 19.24 4.78 17.89
C LYS A 284 18.83 5.23 19.29
N THR A 285 17.69 4.74 19.73
CA THR A 285 17.20 5.01 21.09
C THR A 285 17.47 3.81 21.99
N LYS A 286 18.23 4.01 23.07
CA LYS A 286 18.68 2.92 23.95
C LYS A 286 17.58 2.43 24.89
N ASN A 287 16.72 3.31 25.38
CA ASN A 287 15.71 3.03 26.39
C ASN A 287 14.32 3.34 25.85
N LEU A 288 13.82 2.48 24.96
CA LEU A 288 12.48 2.58 24.41
C LEU A 288 11.45 2.27 25.50
N LYS A 289 10.47 3.16 25.66
CA LYS A 289 9.31 2.92 26.52
C LYS A 289 8.27 2.07 25.79
N PRO A 290 7.54 1.19 26.49
CA PRO A 290 6.43 0.46 25.88
C PRO A 290 5.30 1.43 25.50
N THR A 291 4.55 1.07 24.47
CA THR A 291 3.35 1.80 24.06
C THR A 291 2.34 0.82 23.46
N ASN A 292 1.06 1.15 23.53
CA ASN A 292 0.01 0.35 22.92
C ASN A 292 -0.27 0.85 21.51
N ILE A 293 -0.43 -0.08 20.58
CA ILE A 293 -0.76 0.17 19.17
C ILE A 293 -2.09 -0.50 18.85
N ARG A 294 -2.99 0.28 18.26
CA ARG A 294 -4.22 -0.22 17.67
C ARG A 294 -4.30 0.27 16.23
N THR A 295 -4.37 -0.66 15.28
CA THR A 295 -4.57 -0.29 13.89
C THR A 295 -6.01 0.12 13.67
N VAL A 296 -6.23 1.20 12.93
CA VAL A 296 -7.58 1.67 12.55
C VAL A 296 -7.48 2.38 11.19
N VAL A 297 -8.63 2.63 10.57
CA VAL A 297 -8.70 3.39 9.31
C VAL A 297 -8.02 4.76 9.45
N TYR A 298 -7.48 5.27 8.35
CA TYR A 298 -6.80 6.57 8.31
C TYR A 298 -7.74 7.70 8.81
N PRO A 299 -7.24 8.65 9.63
CA PRO A 299 -5.84 8.95 9.94
C PRO A 299 -5.28 8.19 11.17
N GLY A 300 -5.86 7.09 11.60
CA GLY A 300 -5.32 6.29 12.68
C GLY A 300 -4.07 5.50 12.29
N PHE A 301 -3.59 4.62 13.21
CA PHE A 301 -2.37 3.85 12.97
C PHE A 301 -2.59 2.85 11.81
N PRO A 302 -1.79 2.94 10.73
CA PRO A 302 -2.02 2.13 9.55
C PRO A 302 -1.69 0.66 9.78
N THR A 303 -2.60 -0.23 9.40
CA THR A 303 -2.40 -1.68 9.47
C THR A 303 -1.13 -2.13 8.72
N ASP A 304 -0.71 -1.41 7.67
CA ASP A 304 0.52 -1.68 6.90
C ASP A 304 1.82 -1.42 7.67
N LEU A 305 1.79 -0.71 8.80
CA LEU A 305 2.91 -0.53 9.71
C LEU A 305 2.78 -1.37 10.99
N GLY A 306 1.69 -2.13 11.15
CA GLY A 306 1.47 -2.97 12.34
C GLY A 306 2.54 -4.03 12.52
N GLN A 307 2.91 -4.72 11.45
CA GLN A 307 3.94 -5.75 11.51
C GLN A 307 5.36 -5.15 11.71
N PRO A 308 5.81 -4.11 10.99
CA PRO A 308 7.09 -3.45 11.28
C PRO A 308 7.18 -2.85 12.69
N ILE A 309 6.12 -2.20 13.19
CA ILE A 309 6.18 -1.59 14.53
C ILE A 309 6.27 -2.63 15.63
N SER A 310 5.72 -3.85 15.45
CA SER A 310 5.82 -4.91 16.42
C SER A 310 7.28 -5.30 16.72
N VAL A 311 8.18 -5.16 15.73
CA VAL A 311 9.62 -5.38 15.93
C VAL A 311 10.20 -4.29 16.88
N LEU A 312 9.83 -3.03 16.71
CA LEU A 312 10.24 -1.96 17.62
C LEU A 312 9.72 -2.21 19.02
N LEU A 313 8.48 -2.70 19.17
CA LEU A 313 7.89 -3.02 20.47
C LEU A 313 8.64 -4.17 21.19
N THR A 314 9.23 -5.13 20.46
CA THR A 314 10.09 -6.17 21.10
C THR A 314 11.33 -5.61 21.77
N GLN A 315 11.72 -4.37 21.45
CA GLN A 315 12.90 -3.70 22.01
C GLN A 315 12.54 -2.67 23.09
N ALA A 316 11.25 -2.48 23.38
CA ALA A 316 10.78 -1.59 24.45
C ALA A 316 10.94 -2.21 25.83
N ASN A 317 11.25 -1.41 26.84
CA ASN A 317 11.45 -1.88 28.22
C ASN A 317 10.10 -2.01 28.95
N GLY A 318 9.43 -3.13 28.78
CA GLY A 318 8.14 -3.42 29.40
C GLY A 318 7.19 -4.18 28.46
N ILE A 319 5.88 -4.06 28.73
CA ILE A 319 4.82 -4.72 27.99
C ILE A 319 4.11 -3.72 27.10
N SER A 320 3.97 -4.05 25.82
CA SER A 320 3.16 -3.33 24.83
C SER A 320 2.00 -4.22 24.36
N LEU A 321 0.83 -3.62 24.18
CA LEU A 321 -0.32 -4.30 23.59
C LEU A 321 -0.47 -3.87 22.13
N PHE A 322 -0.68 -4.85 21.26
CA PHE A 322 -0.93 -4.62 19.85
C PHE A 322 -2.28 -5.22 19.46
N GLU A 323 -3.13 -4.42 18.81
CA GLU A 323 -4.45 -4.83 18.32
C GLU A 323 -4.56 -4.52 16.82
N GLU A 324 -4.78 -5.55 15.99
CA GLU A 324 -5.08 -5.42 14.57
C GLU A 324 -6.59 -5.43 14.38
N THR A 325 -7.18 -4.32 13.91
CA THR A 325 -8.65 -4.23 13.77
C THR A 325 -9.14 -4.27 12.32
N ILE A 326 -8.22 -4.30 11.36
CA ILE A 326 -8.56 -4.22 9.93
C ILE A 326 -8.59 -5.61 9.29
N TRP A 327 -7.63 -6.49 9.64
CA TRP A 327 -7.46 -7.78 8.99
C TRP A 327 -7.38 -8.92 10.00
N GLU A 328 -8.08 -10.02 9.70
CA GLU A 328 -8.19 -11.18 10.61
C GLU A 328 -6.91 -11.99 10.72
N ASN A 329 -6.13 -12.11 9.62
CA ASN A 329 -4.98 -13.00 9.50
C ASN A 329 -3.66 -12.24 9.32
N ARG A 330 -3.42 -11.19 10.14
CA ARG A 330 -2.24 -10.34 9.95
C ARG A 330 -1.13 -10.53 10.99
N MET A 331 -1.24 -11.58 11.82
CA MET A 331 -0.26 -11.91 12.86
C MET A 331 0.79 -12.98 12.43
N GLY A 332 0.83 -13.35 11.14
CA GLY A 332 1.71 -14.41 10.64
C GLY A 332 3.22 -14.20 10.89
N HIS A 333 3.66 -12.94 11.02
CA HIS A 333 5.04 -12.58 11.36
C HIS A 333 5.44 -12.94 12.78
N VAL A 334 4.50 -13.05 13.72
CA VAL A 334 4.77 -13.32 15.15
C VAL A 334 5.48 -14.65 15.33
N LYS A 335 5.05 -15.70 14.61
CA LYS A 335 5.70 -17.01 14.62
C LYS A 335 7.22 -16.89 14.39
N TYR A 336 7.60 -16.14 13.39
CA TYR A 336 9.01 -15.99 13.00
C TYR A 336 9.77 -15.06 13.93
N LEU A 337 9.15 -14.00 14.46
CA LEU A 337 9.78 -13.16 15.47
C LEU A 337 10.05 -13.97 16.76
N ASN A 338 9.13 -14.82 17.19
CA ASN A 338 9.34 -15.70 18.35
C ASN A 338 10.43 -16.74 18.07
N GLN A 339 10.51 -17.28 16.85
CA GLN A 339 11.61 -18.15 16.43
C GLN A 339 12.96 -17.43 16.53
N MET A 340 13.02 -16.14 16.24
CA MET A 340 14.20 -15.27 16.39
C MET A 340 14.48 -14.85 17.85
N GLY A 341 13.67 -15.26 18.82
CA GLY A 341 13.86 -14.95 20.24
C GLY A 341 13.00 -13.80 20.79
N ALA A 342 12.02 -13.31 20.04
CA ALA A 342 11.05 -12.37 20.59
C ALA A 342 10.13 -13.07 21.63
N ASN A 343 9.49 -12.26 22.49
CA ASN A 343 8.50 -12.71 23.45
C ASN A 343 7.15 -12.08 23.15
N ILE A 344 6.40 -12.71 22.24
CA ILE A 344 5.11 -12.26 21.75
C ILE A 344 4.06 -13.34 21.97
N GLU A 345 3.08 -13.06 22.80
CA GLU A 345 1.88 -13.87 23.00
C GLU A 345 0.78 -13.30 22.08
N ALA A 346 0.41 -14.01 21.02
CA ALA A 346 -0.61 -13.56 20.09
C ALA A 346 -1.83 -14.48 20.09
N GLU A 347 -3.01 -13.89 20.18
CA GLU A 347 -4.28 -14.58 20.06
C GLU A 347 -5.18 -13.82 19.07
N ARG A 348 -5.51 -14.44 17.93
CA ARG A 348 -6.29 -13.83 16.84
C ARG A 348 -5.68 -12.51 16.38
N GLN A 349 -6.34 -11.39 16.66
CA GLN A 349 -5.96 -10.04 16.26
C GLN A 349 -5.26 -9.24 17.39
N HIS A 350 -4.98 -9.88 18.53
CA HIS A 350 -4.33 -9.25 19.67
C HIS A 350 -2.96 -9.88 19.92
N ALA A 351 -2.00 -9.06 20.32
CA ALA A 351 -0.70 -9.52 20.75
C ALA A 351 -0.21 -8.74 21.99
N LYS A 352 0.35 -9.47 22.93
CA LYS A 352 1.11 -8.94 24.07
C LYS A 352 2.58 -9.11 23.75
N ILE A 353 3.32 -8.02 23.68
CA ILE A 353 4.73 -7.98 23.33
C ILE A 353 5.53 -7.56 24.55
N THR A 354 6.40 -8.44 25.01
CA THR A 354 7.25 -8.19 26.19
C THR A 354 8.69 -7.99 25.72
N GLY A 355 9.29 -6.86 26.11
CA GLY A 355 10.67 -6.51 25.77
C GLY A 355 11.44 -5.89 26.93
N PRO A 356 12.73 -5.58 26.75
CA PRO A 356 13.51 -5.84 25.53
C PRO A 356 13.91 -7.30 25.37
N THR A 357 13.94 -7.79 24.13
CA THR A 357 14.41 -9.15 23.80
C THR A 357 15.67 -9.10 22.93
N LYS A 358 16.55 -10.08 23.08
CA LYS A 358 17.68 -10.28 22.16
C LYS A 358 17.24 -11.16 21.02
N LEU A 359 17.19 -10.57 19.81
CA LEU A 359 16.90 -11.33 18.60
C LEU A 359 18.19 -11.95 18.06
N HIS A 360 18.08 -13.16 17.52
CA HIS A 360 19.16 -13.88 16.84
C HIS A 360 18.78 -14.25 15.41
N GLY A 361 19.78 -14.45 14.57
CA GLY A 361 19.60 -14.83 13.17
C GLY A 361 18.97 -16.20 13.03
N GLU A 362 18.07 -16.34 12.07
CA GLU A 362 17.30 -17.55 11.79
C GLU A 362 16.98 -17.69 10.29
N VAL A 363 16.58 -18.92 9.90
CA VAL A 363 16.02 -19.17 8.57
C VAL A 363 14.51 -19.09 8.65
N ILE A 364 13.95 -18.06 8.07
CA ILE A 364 12.53 -17.69 8.19
C ILE A 364 11.93 -17.43 6.80
N THR A 365 10.60 -17.27 6.72
CA THR A 365 9.89 -17.12 5.44
C THR A 365 8.96 -15.90 5.46
N ALA A 366 9.01 -15.06 4.44
CA ALA A 366 8.10 -13.96 4.27
C ALA A 366 6.72 -14.48 3.82
N THR A 367 5.69 -14.27 4.62
CA THR A 367 4.32 -14.73 4.31
C THR A 367 3.53 -13.72 3.48
N ASP A 368 3.89 -12.46 3.57
CA ASP A 368 3.31 -11.34 2.84
C ASP A 368 4.29 -10.16 2.81
N LEU A 369 3.92 -9.10 2.08
CA LEU A 369 4.73 -7.89 1.90
C LEU A 369 5.17 -7.24 3.23
N ARG A 370 4.25 -7.09 4.18
CA ARG A 370 4.51 -6.34 5.43
C ARG A 370 5.13 -7.22 6.50
N ALA A 371 4.76 -8.50 6.56
CA ALA A 371 5.49 -9.51 7.34
C ALA A 371 6.96 -9.54 6.89
N GLY A 372 7.20 -9.60 5.59
CA GLY A 372 8.57 -9.57 5.05
C GLY A 372 9.36 -8.33 5.48
N ALA A 373 8.74 -7.14 5.45
CA ALA A 373 9.39 -5.90 5.93
C ALA A 373 9.70 -5.95 7.44
N ALA A 374 8.80 -6.51 8.25
CA ALA A 374 9.05 -6.74 9.67
C ALA A 374 10.23 -7.71 9.89
N LEU A 375 10.28 -8.80 9.12
CA LEU A 375 11.38 -9.78 9.21
C LEU A 375 12.73 -9.19 8.75
N VAL A 376 12.74 -8.32 7.73
CA VAL A 376 13.95 -7.55 7.37
C VAL A 376 14.37 -6.66 8.54
N THR A 377 13.43 -5.93 9.15
CA THR A 377 13.71 -5.07 10.32
C THR A 377 14.28 -5.88 11.48
N ALA A 378 13.70 -7.06 11.77
CA ALA A 378 14.18 -7.95 12.80
C ALA A 378 15.58 -8.51 12.50
N GLY A 379 15.83 -8.95 11.25
CA GLY A 379 17.14 -9.42 10.81
C GLY A 379 18.24 -8.36 10.92
N LEU A 380 17.90 -7.09 10.68
CA LEU A 380 18.88 -5.99 10.83
C LEU A 380 19.32 -5.77 12.27
N ILE A 381 18.49 -6.06 13.28
CA ILE A 381 18.84 -5.92 14.71
C ILE A 381 19.30 -7.22 15.35
N ALA A 382 19.08 -8.36 14.71
CA ALA A 382 19.43 -9.68 15.24
C ALA A 382 20.95 -9.90 15.36
N GLU A 383 21.39 -10.72 16.30
CA GLU A 383 22.76 -11.20 16.36
C GLU A 383 22.94 -12.37 15.39
N GLY A 384 23.95 -12.32 14.51
CA GLY A 384 24.26 -13.38 13.52
C GLY A 384 23.55 -13.16 12.18
N THR A 385 23.34 -14.26 11.45
CA THR A 385 22.85 -14.25 10.08
C THR A 385 21.37 -14.64 10.02
N THR A 386 20.54 -13.81 9.42
CA THR A 386 19.13 -14.09 9.11
C THR A 386 18.98 -14.37 7.62
N ILE A 387 18.27 -15.45 7.28
CA ILE A 387 17.90 -15.81 5.91
C ILE A 387 16.40 -15.75 5.77
N ILE A 388 15.90 -14.87 4.87
CA ILE A 388 14.46 -14.69 4.63
C ILE A 388 14.14 -15.27 3.26
N ASN A 389 13.42 -16.39 3.25
CA ASN A 389 12.90 -17.03 2.04
C ASN A 389 11.68 -16.26 1.50
N ASP A 390 11.29 -16.54 0.24
CA ASP A 390 10.16 -15.94 -0.47
C ASP A 390 10.24 -14.40 -0.51
N ALA A 391 11.45 -13.89 -0.78
CA ALA A 391 11.74 -12.46 -0.83
C ALA A 391 10.91 -11.69 -1.87
N GLU A 392 10.35 -12.38 -2.85
CA GLU A 392 9.43 -11.82 -3.85
C GLU A 392 8.28 -11.06 -3.21
N HIS A 393 7.77 -11.52 -2.07
CA HIS A 393 6.74 -10.80 -1.32
C HIS A 393 7.18 -9.39 -0.91
N ILE A 394 8.44 -9.20 -0.54
CA ILE A 394 9.00 -7.92 -0.11
C ILE A 394 9.21 -6.99 -1.31
N LEU A 395 9.71 -7.54 -2.43
CA LEU A 395 10.03 -6.79 -3.65
C LEU A 395 8.79 -6.27 -4.39
N ARG A 396 7.60 -6.74 -4.02
CA ARG A 396 6.33 -6.23 -4.56
C ARG A 396 6.02 -4.79 -4.18
N GLY A 397 6.57 -4.29 -3.08
CA GLY A 397 6.17 -2.98 -2.58
C GLY A 397 7.29 -2.12 -2.00
N TYR A 398 8.49 -2.65 -1.84
CA TYR A 398 9.65 -1.87 -1.39
C TYR A 398 10.66 -1.75 -2.52
N GLU A 399 10.64 -0.60 -3.18
CA GLU A 399 11.56 -0.32 -4.29
C GLU A 399 13.00 -0.36 -3.82
N ARG A 400 13.82 -1.24 -4.45
CA ARG A 400 15.27 -1.33 -4.23
C ARG A 400 15.66 -1.41 -2.74
N ILE A 401 14.87 -2.08 -1.92
CA ILE A 401 15.11 -2.16 -0.47
C ILE A 401 16.53 -2.61 -0.12
N ILE A 402 17.08 -3.60 -0.84
CA ILE A 402 18.45 -4.09 -0.64
C ILE A 402 19.47 -2.97 -0.89
N ASN A 403 19.35 -2.28 -2.03
CA ASN A 403 20.27 -1.20 -2.38
C ASN A 403 20.17 -0.02 -1.40
N LYS A 404 18.94 0.38 -1.02
CA LYS A 404 18.72 1.47 -0.06
C LYS A 404 19.35 1.16 1.30
N LEU A 405 19.16 -0.06 1.81
CA LEU A 405 19.71 -0.50 3.09
C LEU A 405 21.23 -0.70 3.03
N SER A 406 21.76 -1.33 1.99
CA SER A 406 23.23 -1.47 1.80
C SER A 406 23.92 -0.11 1.71
N HIS A 407 23.30 0.88 1.05
CA HIS A 407 23.85 2.22 0.91
C HIS A 407 24.03 2.95 2.26
N VAL A 408 23.20 2.62 3.24
CA VAL A 408 23.27 3.20 4.60
C VAL A 408 23.99 2.28 5.59
N GLY A 409 24.70 1.27 5.12
CA GLY A 409 25.62 0.44 5.93
C GLY A 409 25.08 -0.91 6.38
N ALA A 410 23.86 -1.31 5.98
CA ALA A 410 23.39 -2.65 6.27
C ALA A 410 24.19 -3.70 5.48
N ASN A 411 24.52 -4.81 6.12
CA ASN A 411 25.07 -5.98 5.44
C ASN A 411 23.91 -6.89 5.01
N ILE A 412 23.37 -6.60 3.84
CA ILE A 412 22.19 -7.24 3.27
C ILE A 412 22.41 -7.56 1.79
N LYS A 413 22.03 -8.75 1.37
CA LYS A 413 22.09 -9.17 -0.04
C LYS A 413 20.87 -10.02 -0.41
N ILE A 414 20.65 -10.16 -1.71
CA ILE A 414 19.66 -11.06 -2.28
C ILE A 414 20.38 -12.18 -3.05
N GLU A 415 19.87 -13.38 -2.94
CA GLU A 415 20.32 -14.54 -3.70
C GLU A 415 19.16 -15.20 -4.43
N GLU A 416 19.41 -15.71 -5.62
CA GLU A 416 18.48 -16.56 -6.38
C GLU A 416 18.81 -18.03 -6.09
N ILE A 417 17.76 -18.85 -5.79
CA ILE A 417 17.89 -20.29 -5.49
C ILE A 417 17.28 -21.08 -6.64
#